data_5eca5d82c234453accb57f1433af4dda
#
_entry.id   5eca5d82c234453accb57f1433af4dda
#
_cell.length_a   1.000
_cell.length_b   1.000
_cell.length_c   1.000
_cell.angle_alpha   90.00
_cell.angle_beta   90.00
_cell.angle_gamma   90.00
#
_symmetry.space_group_name_H-M   'P 1'
#
loop_
_entity.id
_entity.type
_entity.pdbx_description
1 polymer ?
#
loop_
_entity_poly.entity_id
_entity_poly.type
_entity_poly.pdbx_seq_one_letter_code
_entity_poly.pdbx_strand_id
1 'polypeptide(L)'
;MWRNKKVSVVFSTYNEKDSIKECIDNLFKTGYVDEVVAVDNNATTGTKEEILKTKAKYFLEPRQGFGWGYRRALHESTGDLIIMIEQDGTFDPNDVIKFLAYSDNFDVVFGTRTTSIMIGDGANMGWFLKWGNFAVAKFVEVLFNTTFLSDVGCTYRLISRKAYEKIKKKFVVTGNEFNPDMMLQIIRNKIKYIEIPVRYLRRVGVSSVTGDMKRTIPVGLRMILLIIKHRLNIIKK
;
A
#
# COMPACT_ATOMS: atom_id res chain seq x y z
N MET A 1 5.93 -0.83 -19.98
CA MET A 1 4.64 -1.56 -20.22
C MET A 1 4.81 -3.05 -19.95
N TRP A 2 3.83 -3.65 -19.32
CA TRP A 2 3.79 -5.10 -19.08
C TRP A 2 2.76 -5.76 -19.97
N ARG A 3 3.19 -6.58 -20.96
CA ARG A 3 2.29 -7.32 -21.89
C ARG A 3 1.17 -6.42 -22.47
N ASN A 4 1.54 -5.29 -23.02
CA ASN A 4 0.66 -4.26 -23.58
C ASN A 4 -0.25 -3.55 -22.54
N LYS A 5 -0.02 -3.73 -21.24
CA LYS A 5 -0.71 -3.01 -20.17
C LYS A 5 0.19 -1.90 -19.64
N LYS A 6 -0.37 -0.73 -19.47
CA LYS A 6 0.31 0.40 -18.81
C LYS A 6 0.39 0.17 -17.31
N VAL A 7 1.56 0.38 -16.72
CA VAL A 7 1.83 0.20 -15.28
C VAL A 7 2.02 1.56 -14.62
N SER A 8 1.13 1.89 -13.69
CA SER A 8 1.29 3.06 -12.81
C SER A 8 1.74 2.61 -11.43
N VAL A 9 2.73 3.29 -10.86
CA VAL A 9 3.06 3.20 -9.44
C VAL A 9 2.58 4.46 -8.74
N VAL A 10 1.93 4.30 -7.60
CA VAL A 10 1.29 5.40 -6.87
C VAL A 10 1.69 5.40 -5.40
N PHE A 11 1.89 6.58 -4.84
CA PHE A 11 2.14 6.76 -3.42
C PHE A 11 1.69 8.14 -2.91
N SER A 12 1.54 8.21 -1.59
CA SER A 12 1.28 9.45 -0.85
C SER A 12 2.49 9.77 0.01
N THR A 13 2.99 10.99 -0.02
CA THR A 13 4.16 11.41 0.76
C THR A 13 3.80 12.39 1.85
N TYR A 14 4.52 12.27 2.98
CA TYR A 14 4.41 13.14 4.15
C TYR A 14 5.80 13.53 4.71
N ASN A 15 6.64 12.57 5.10
CA ASN A 15 7.95 12.79 5.73
C ASN A 15 9.12 12.16 4.94
N GLU A 16 8.94 11.84 3.67
CA GLU A 16 9.87 11.02 2.89
C GLU A 16 10.73 11.84 1.91
N LYS A 17 11.00 13.12 2.24
CA LYS A 17 11.81 14.02 1.40
C LYS A 17 13.14 13.41 0.99
N ASP A 18 13.85 12.76 1.92
CA ASP A 18 15.23 12.30 1.72
C ASP A 18 15.31 11.01 0.88
N SER A 19 14.20 10.26 0.73
CA SER A 19 14.15 9.00 -0.01
C SER A 19 13.34 9.06 -1.29
N ILE A 20 12.45 10.04 -1.44
CA ILE A 20 11.44 10.06 -2.50
C ILE A 20 12.02 10.09 -3.91
N LYS A 21 13.04 10.93 -4.14
CA LYS A 21 13.67 11.05 -5.45
C LYS A 21 14.33 9.74 -5.88
N GLU A 22 15.11 9.14 -4.99
CA GLU A 22 15.79 7.88 -5.26
C GLU A 22 14.79 6.75 -5.51
N CYS A 23 13.71 6.67 -4.71
CA CYS A 23 12.63 5.70 -4.89
C CYS A 23 11.99 5.82 -6.28
N ILE A 24 11.64 7.04 -6.71
CA ILE A 24 11.04 7.29 -8.04
C ILE A 24 12.02 6.89 -9.15
N ASP A 25 13.28 7.30 -9.07
CA ASP A 25 14.28 6.98 -10.08
C ASP A 25 14.50 5.45 -10.18
N ASN A 26 14.55 4.76 -9.04
CA ASN A 26 14.70 3.30 -9.00
C ASN A 26 13.46 2.57 -9.54
N LEU A 27 12.24 3.07 -9.32
CA LEU A 27 11.04 2.51 -9.94
C LEU A 27 11.12 2.58 -11.47
N PHE A 28 11.51 3.72 -12.06
CA PHE A 28 11.67 3.85 -13.51
C PHE A 28 12.82 2.98 -14.05
N LYS A 29 13.94 2.83 -13.30
CA LYS A 29 15.06 1.95 -13.68
C LYS A 29 14.68 0.47 -13.80
N THR A 30 13.61 0.03 -13.16
CA THR A 30 13.13 -1.35 -13.34
C THR A 30 12.73 -1.67 -14.78
N GLY A 31 12.43 -0.67 -15.60
CA GLY A 31 11.98 -0.82 -16.98
C GLY A 31 10.51 -1.26 -17.14
N TYR A 32 9.80 -1.54 -16.05
CA TYR A 32 8.41 -2.00 -16.07
C TYR A 32 7.39 -0.90 -15.79
N VAL A 33 7.81 0.20 -15.16
CA VAL A 33 6.95 1.30 -14.73
C VAL A 33 6.84 2.36 -15.82
N ASP A 34 5.62 2.65 -16.26
CA ASP A 34 5.34 3.66 -17.28
C ASP A 34 4.98 5.01 -16.68
N GLU A 35 4.44 5.00 -15.47
CA GLU A 35 3.95 6.19 -14.78
C GLU A 35 4.19 6.07 -13.28
N VAL A 36 4.66 7.16 -12.68
CA VAL A 36 4.69 7.32 -11.23
C VAL A 36 3.82 8.52 -10.86
N VAL A 37 2.88 8.32 -9.94
CA VAL A 37 2.00 9.37 -9.39
C VAL A 37 2.35 9.60 -7.93
N ALA A 38 2.92 10.76 -7.66
CA ALA A 38 3.34 11.19 -6.33
C ALA A 38 2.34 12.22 -5.78
N VAL A 39 1.66 11.88 -4.69
CA VAL A 39 0.73 12.79 -4.04
C VAL A 39 1.35 13.36 -2.78
N ASP A 40 1.52 14.66 -2.76
CA ASP A 40 1.90 15.44 -1.58
C ASP A 40 0.67 15.55 -0.66
N ASN A 41 0.78 14.97 0.54
CA ASN A 41 -0.27 15.04 1.54
C ASN A 41 0.18 15.88 2.75
N ASN A 42 0.43 17.16 2.52
CA ASN A 42 1.07 18.09 3.45
C ASN A 42 2.47 17.62 3.84
N ALA A 43 3.27 17.30 2.85
CA ALA A 43 4.61 16.75 3.03
C ALA A 43 5.60 17.81 3.55
N THR A 44 6.68 17.30 4.13
CA THR A 44 7.81 18.13 4.61
C THR A 44 8.30 19.08 3.51
N THR A 45 8.59 20.31 3.89
CA THR A 45 9.11 21.35 2.98
C THR A 45 10.31 20.84 2.18
N GLY A 46 10.29 21.07 0.87
CA GLY A 46 11.29 20.59 -0.07
C GLY A 46 10.95 19.25 -0.73
N THR A 47 9.92 18.51 -0.27
CA THR A 47 9.50 17.25 -0.89
C THR A 47 8.98 17.44 -2.32
N LYS A 48 8.21 18.50 -2.55
CA LYS A 48 7.72 18.86 -3.89
C LYS A 48 8.87 19.06 -4.88
N GLU A 49 9.91 19.79 -4.46
CA GLU A 49 11.07 20.07 -5.26
C GLU A 49 11.83 18.78 -5.64
N GLU A 50 11.93 17.82 -4.71
CA GLU A 50 12.55 16.53 -4.99
C GLU A 50 11.73 15.70 -6.00
N ILE A 51 10.40 15.72 -5.89
CA ILE A 51 9.51 15.05 -6.87
C ILE A 51 9.67 15.68 -8.25
N LEU A 52 9.69 17.02 -8.34
CA LEU A 52 9.78 17.74 -9.61
C LEU A 52 11.13 17.57 -10.35
N LYS A 53 12.17 17.08 -9.65
CA LYS A 53 13.44 16.67 -10.29
C LYS A 53 13.34 15.31 -11.02
N THR A 54 12.22 14.63 -10.93
CA THR A 54 11.99 13.30 -11.49
C THR A 54 10.96 13.32 -12.62
N LYS A 55 10.69 12.16 -13.22
CA LYS A 55 9.62 11.99 -14.23
C LYS A 55 8.23 11.73 -13.61
N ALA A 56 8.09 11.78 -12.29
CA ALA A 56 6.80 11.54 -11.62
C ALA A 56 5.82 12.69 -11.85
N LYS A 57 4.54 12.34 -11.90
CA LYS A 57 3.45 13.32 -11.89
C LYS A 57 3.18 13.74 -10.44
N TYR A 58 3.26 15.02 -10.16
CA TYR A 58 3.00 15.62 -8.85
C TYR A 58 1.54 16.03 -8.72
N PHE A 59 0.91 15.70 -7.60
CA PHE A 59 -0.41 16.20 -7.20
C PHE A 59 -0.42 16.55 -5.72
N LEU A 60 -1.28 17.52 -5.35
CA LEU A 60 -1.50 17.92 -3.96
C LEU A 60 -2.84 17.37 -3.46
N GLU A 61 -2.85 16.76 -2.29
CA GLU A 61 -4.07 16.43 -1.53
C GLU A 61 -4.03 17.18 -0.19
N PRO A 62 -4.79 18.29 -0.06
CA PRO A 62 -4.73 19.13 1.14
C PRO A 62 -5.36 18.51 2.38
N ARG A 63 -6.26 17.51 2.21
CA ARG A 63 -6.87 16.82 3.33
C ARG A 63 -5.88 15.84 3.93
N GLN A 64 -5.42 16.12 5.16
CA GLN A 64 -4.45 15.28 5.85
C GLN A 64 -4.99 13.88 6.09
N GLY A 65 -4.21 12.86 5.72
CA GLY A 65 -4.49 11.45 6.02
C GLY A 65 -3.98 10.49 4.96
N PHE A 66 -3.35 9.41 5.42
CA PHE A 66 -2.78 8.36 4.57
C PHE A 66 -3.76 7.86 3.49
N GLY A 67 -5.01 7.59 3.90
CA GLY A 67 -6.05 7.16 2.97
C GLY A 67 -6.48 8.25 1.98
N TRP A 68 -6.49 9.54 2.36
CA TRP A 68 -6.78 10.62 1.42
C TRP A 68 -5.71 10.70 0.32
N GLY A 69 -4.44 10.66 0.70
CA GLY A 69 -3.35 10.68 -0.26
C GLY A 69 -3.39 9.51 -1.23
N TYR A 70 -3.58 8.26 -0.74
CA TYR A 70 -3.68 7.08 -1.64
C TYR A 70 -4.93 7.09 -2.50
N ARG A 71 -6.08 7.54 -1.99
CA ARG A 71 -7.30 7.69 -2.82
C ARG A 71 -7.07 8.68 -3.96
N ARG A 72 -6.39 9.80 -3.68
CA ARG A 72 -6.00 10.77 -4.71
C ARG A 72 -5.03 10.15 -5.70
N ALA A 73 -3.99 9.47 -5.25
CA ALA A 73 -2.98 8.85 -6.11
C ALA A 73 -3.56 7.77 -7.03
N LEU A 74 -4.43 6.91 -6.50
CA LEU A 74 -5.18 5.92 -7.29
C LEU A 74 -6.10 6.58 -8.33
N HIS A 75 -6.73 7.70 -7.99
CA HIS A 75 -7.62 8.44 -8.90
C HIS A 75 -6.87 9.06 -10.07
N GLU A 76 -5.72 9.67 -9.81
CA GLU A 76 -4.90 10.36 -10.81
C GLU A 76 -4.09 9.40 -11.70
N SER A 77 -3.93 8.16 -11.30
CA SER A 77 -3.22 7.16 -12.10
C SER A 77 -4.00 6.79 -13.36
N THR A 78 -3.28 6.50 -14.45
CA THR A 78 -3.89 6.19 -15.76
C THR A 78 -3.57 4.79 -16.27
N GLY A 79 -2.77 4.00 -15.52
CA GLY A 79 -2.37 2.64 -15.91
C GLY A 79 -3.48 1.61 -15.80
N ASP A 80 -3.35 0.55 -16.57
CA ASP A 80 -4.19 -0.65 -16.52
C ASP A 80 -3.93 -1.47 -15.26
N LEU A 81 -2.68 -1.46 -14.81
CA LEU A 81 -2.19 -2.05 -13.57
C LEU A 81 -1.68 -0.94 -12.67
N ILE A 82 -2.15 -0.89 -11.44
CA ILE A 82 -1.80 0.16 -10.48
C ILE A 82 -1.12 -0.50 -9.29
N ILE A 83 0.10 -0.07 -9.00
CA ILE A 83 0.90 -0.57 -7.88
C ILE A 83 0.98 0.52 -6.82
N MET A 84 0.56 0.21 -5.61
CA MET A 84 0.75 1.06 -4.43
C MET A 84 2.05 0.66 -3.74
N ILE A 85 2.86 1.62 -3.33
CA ILE A 85 4.12 1.41 -2.59
C ILE A 85 4.37 2.57 -1.63
N GLU A 86 5.17 2.39 -0.59
CA GLU A 86 5.72 3.50 0.21
C GLU A 86 7.12 3.86 -0.32
N GLN A 87 7.43 5.15 -0.30
CA GLN A 87 8.66 5.71 -0.88
C GLN A 87 9.74 6.00 0.18
N ASP A 88 9.70 5.28 1.29
CA ASP A 88 10.57 5.44 2.45
C ASP A 88 11.77 4.48 2.46
N GLY A 89 12.01 3.80 1.35
CA GLY A 89 13.07 2.81 1.20
C GLY A 89 12.76 1.43 1.79
N THR A 90 11.60 1.24 2.43
CA THR A 90 11.27 -0.06 3.06
C THR A 90 10.93 -1.17 2.04
N PHE A 91 10.54 -0.82 0.83
CA PHE A 91 10.22 -1.79 -0.22
C PHE A 91 11.23 -1.75 -1.36
N ASP A 92 11.63 -2.93 -1.84
CA ASP A 92 12.51 -3.06 -3.01
C ASP A 92 11.71 -2.77 -4.29
N PRO A 93 12.07 -1.74 -5.08
CA PRO A 93 11.43 -1.45 -6.36
C PRO A 93 11.51 -2.62 -7.36
N ASN A 94 12.53 -3.49 -7.26
CA ASN A 94 12.65 -4.66 -8.13
C ASN A 94 11.56 -5.71 -7.88
N ASP A 95 10.87 -5.66 -6.75
CA ASP A 95 9.74 -6.54 -6.49
C ASP A 95 8.51 -6.23 -7.36
N VAL A 96 8.48 -5.09 -8.07
CA VAL A 96 7.44 -4.77 -9.08
C VAL A 96 7.19 -5.95 -10.02
N ILE A 97 8.25 -6.64 -10.50
CA ILE A 97 8.10 -7.78 -11.42
C ILE A 97 7.30 -8.93 -10.82
N LYS A 98 7.41 -9.16 -9.49
CA LYS A 98 6.65 -10.21 -8.82
C LYS A 98 5.13 -9.93 -8.89
N PHE A 99 4.72 -8.68 -8.62
CA PHE A 99 3.33 -8.26 -8.73
C PHE A 99 2.79 -8.40 -10.15
N LEU A 100 3.60 -7.98 -11.14
CA LEU A 100 3.25 -8.05 -12.55
C LEU A 100 3.10 -9.49 -13.03
N ALA A 101 3.96 -10.40 -12.59
CA ALA A 101 3.89 -11.82 -12.96
C ALA A 101 2.56 -12.48 -12.54
N TYR A 102 2.02 -12.09 -11.38
CA TYR A 102 0.73 -12.61 -10.90
C TYR A 102 -0.49 -11.88 -11.47
N SER A 103 -0.32 -10.71 -12.11
CA SER A 103 -1.43 -9.89 -12.64
C SER A 103 -2.18 -10.52 -13.81
N ASP A 104 -1.66 -11.58 -14.41
CA ASP A 104 -2.36 -12.30 -15.47
C ASP A 104 -3.51 -13.17 -14.94
N ASN A 105 -3.38 -13.66 -13.72
CA ASN A 105 -4.33 -14.58 -13.11
C ASN A 105 -5.19 -13.94 -12.00
N PHE A 106 -4.72 -12.81 -11.44
CA PHE A 106 -5.34 -12.14 -10.31
C PHE A 106 -5.53 -10.64 -10.60
N ASP A 107 -6.69 -10.14 -10.24
CA ASP A 107 -6.99 -8.72 -10.33
C ASP A 107 -6.29 -7.88 -9.24
N VAL A 108 -5.91 -8.55 -8.12
CA VAL A 108 -5.21 -7.93 -7.00
C VAL A 108 -4.09 -8.85 -6.52
N VAL A 109 -2.93 -8.26 -6.26
CA VAL A 109 -1.79 -8.95 -5.63
C VAL A 109 -1.42 -8.16 -4.38
N PHE A 110 -1.56 -8.75 -3.20
CA PHE A 110 -1.10 -8.17 -1.94
C PHE A 110 0.35 -8.57 -1.68
N GLY A 111 1.16 -7.65 -1.18
CA GLY A 111 2.46 -7.98 -0.60
C GLY A 111 2.32 -8.40 0.86
N THR A 112 3.21 -9.26 1.34
CA THR A 112 3.38 -9.55 2.75
C THR A 112 4.81 -9.38 3.22
N ARG A 113 4.97 -8.78 4.42
CA ARG A 113 6.24 -8.58 5.12
C ARG A 113 6.46 -9.61 6.23
N THR A 114 5.59 -10.62 6.34
CA THR A 114 5.67 -11.62 7.43
C THR A 114 6.64 -12.76 7.15
N THR A 115 7.12 -12.91 5.91
CA THR A 115 8.08 -13.94 5.50
C THR A 115 9.49 -13.59 6.00
N SER A 116 9.96 -14.28 7.01
CA SER A 116 11.20 -13.93 7.77
C SER A 116 12.43 -13.78 6.89
N ILE A 117 12.61 -14.65 5.89
CA ILE A 117 13.78 -14.64 4.99
C ILE A 117 13.80 -13.43 4.06
N MET A 118 12.69 -12.71 3.94
CA MET A 118 12.54 -11.52 3.10
C MET A 118 12.65 -10.21 3.89
N ILE A 119 12.83 -10.30 5.20
CA ILE A 119 13.03 -9.16 6.09
C ILE A 119 14.53 -8.88 6.17
N GLY A 120 14.95 -7.73 5.65
CA GLY A 120 16.34 -7.28 5.68
C GLY A 120 16.80 -6.84 7.07
N ASP A 121 18.09 -6.80 7.27
CA ASP A 121 18.70 -6.34 8.52
C ASP A 121 18.33 -4.89 8.82
N GLY A 122 17.90 -4.63 10.06
CA GLY A 122 17.48 -3.31 10.52
C GLY A 122 16.09 -2.86 10.01
N ALA A 123 15.34 -3.73 9.33
CA ALA A 123 13.96 -3.46 8.96
C ALA A 123 13.05 -3.35 10.20
N ASN A 124 12.14 -2.39 10.19
CA ASN A 124 11.22 -2.14 11.31
C ASN A 124 10.02 -3.11 11.31
N MET A 125 10.31 -4.42 11.34
CA MET A 125 9.32 -5.51 11.43
C MET A 125 9.64 -6.39 12.65
N GLY A 126 9.63 -5.77 13.83
CA GLY A 126 9.82 -6.50 15.09
C GLY A 126 8.75 -7.57 15.31
N TRP A 127 9.04 -8.51 16.23
CA TRP A 127 8.18 -9.65 16.56
C TRP A 127 6.71 -9.25 16.78
N PHE A 128 6.47 -8.16 17.52
CA PHE A 128 5.12 -7.68 17.84
C PHE A 128 4.33 -7.25 16.58
N LEU A 129 4.96 -6.48 15.68
CA LEU A 129 4.31 -6.02 14.43
C LEU A 129 4.04 -7.19 13.49
N LYS A 130 5.00 -8.10 13.37
CA LYS A 130 4.88 -9.30 12.53
C LYS A 130 3.71 -10.17 12.98
N TRP A 131 3.69 -10.57 14.24
CA TRP A 131 2.65 -11.44 14.77
C TRP A 131 1.30 -10.74 14.93
N GLY A 132 1.31 -9.44 15.21
CA GLY A 132 0.10 -8.61 15.25
C GLY A 132 -0.60 -8.54 13.87
N ASN A 133 0.16 -8.25 12.82
CA ASN A 133 -0.38 -8.27 11.45
C ASN A 133 -0.89 -9.66 11.05
N PHE A 134 -0.14 -10.70 11.38
CA PHE A 134 -0.54 -12.09 11.12
C PHE A 134 -1.84 -12.46 11.83
N ALA A 135 -1.97 -12.16 13.12
CA ALA A 135 -3.17 -12.44 13.89
C ALA A 135 -4.41 -11.71 13.34
N VAL A 136 -4.25 -10.43 12.98
CA VAL A 136 -5.34 -9.66 12.36
C VAL A 136 -5.70 -10.22 10.98
N ALA A 137 -4.73 -10.68 10.19
CA ALA A 137 -4.99 -11.34 8.91
C ALA A 137 -5.80 -12.62 9.08
N LYS A 138 -5.44 -13.48 10.07
CA LYS A 138 -6.20 -14.69 10.39
C LYS A 138 -7.61 -14.37 10.90
N PHE A 139 -7.77 -13.28 11.63
CA PHE A 139 -9.09 -12.81 12.05
C PHE A 139 -9.97 -12.42 10.84
N VAL A 140 -9.39 -11.76 9.82
CA VAL A 140 -10.09 -11.48 8.55
C VAL A 140 -10.48 -12.78 7.85
N GLU A 141 -9.55 -13.76 7.74
CA GLU A 141 -9.85 -15.05 7.09
C GLU A 141 -11.04 -15.76 7.72
N VAL A 142 -11.08 -15.83 9.06
CA VAL A 142 -12.18 -16.48 9.79
C VAL A 142 -13.50 -15.73 9.57
N LEU A 143 -13.50 -14.39 9.72
CA LEU A 143 -14.73 -13.62 9.63
C LEU A 143 -15.32 -13.57 8.21
N PHE A 144 -14.48 -13.58 7.18
CA PHE A 144 -14.92 -13.45 5.79
C PHE A 144 -14.85 -14.76 4.99
N ASN A 145 -14.53 -15.87 5.67
CA ASN A 145 -14.39 -17.19 5.05
C ASN A 145 -13.47 -17.13 3.82
N THR A 146 -12.27 -16.65 4.02
CA THR A 146 -11.24 -16.50 2.98
C THR A 146 -9.91 -17.07 3.46
N THR A 147 -8.88 -17.10 2.60
CA THR A 147 -7.60 -17.74 2.89
C THR A 147 -6.44 -16.96 2.31
N PHE A 148 -5.20 -17.38 2.65
CA PHE A 148 -3.95 -16.86 2.10
C PHE A 148 -3.64 -15.40 2.46
N LEU A 149 -3.99 -14.95 3.66
CA LEU A 149 -3.62 -13.65 4.17
C LEU A 149 -2.66 -13.78 5.36
N SER A 150 -1.64 -12.94 5.39
CA SER A 150 -0.70 -12.88 6.50
C SER A 150 -0.32 -11.45 6.93
N ASP A 151 -0.63 -10.42 6.12
CA ASP A 151 -0.28 -9.03 6.41
C ASP A 151 -1.36 -8.05 5.94
N VAL A 152 -2.19 -7.59 6.87
CA VAL A 152 -3.24 -6.59 6.55
C VAL A 152 -2.70 -5.18 6.34
N GLY A 153 -1.51 -4.89 6.87
CA GLY A 153 -0.93 -3.55 6.88
C GLY A 153 0.01 -3.25 5.71
N CYS A 154 0.39 -4.23 4.90
CA CYS A 154 1.32 -4.02 3.80
C CYS A 154 0.74 -3.10 2.74
N THR A 155 1.46 -2.02 2.41
CA THR A 155 1.04 -1.07 1.38
C THR A 155 1.44 -1.51 -0.02
N TYR A 156 2.50 -2.33 -0.15
CA TYR A 156 2.94 -2.81 -1.44
C TYR A 156 1.92 -3.80 -2.01
N ARG A 157 1.16 -3.35 -2.99
CA ARG A 157 0.09 -4.14 -3.60
C ARG A 157 -0.21 -3.68 -5.02
N LEU A 158 -0.65 -4.59 -5.86
CA LEU A 158 -1.14 -4.33 -7.21
C LEU A 158 -2.65 -4.46 -7.24
N ILE A 159 -3.31 -3.58 -7.99
CA ILE A 159 -4.74 -3.69 -8.34
C ILE A 159 -4.92 -3.39 -9.83
N SER A 160 -5.71 -4.21 -10.54
CA SER A 160 -6.11 -3.90 -11.92
C SER A 160 -7.05 -2.69 -11.95
N ARG A 161 -7.00 -1.90 -13.03
CA ARG A 161 -7.92 -0.77 -13.24
C ARG A 161 -9.38 -1.21 -13.09
N LYS A 162 -9.75 -2.35 -13.68
CA LYS A 162 -11.08 -2.92 -13.58
C LYS A 162 -11.51 -3.17 -12.13
N ALA A 163 -10.63 -3.73 -11.32
CA ALA A 163 -10.90 -3.99 -9.90
C ALA A 163 -11.00 -2.69 -9.10
N TYR A 164 -10.12 -1.72 -9.36
CA TYR A 164 -10.18 -0.40 -8.73
C TYR A 164 -11.50 0.31 -9.02
N GLU A 165 -11.95 0.37 -10.27
CA GLU A 165 -13.21 0.98 -10.66
C GLU A 165 -14.41 0.39 -9.91
N LYS A 166 -14.39 -0.92 -9.63
CA LYS A 166 -15.44 -1.63 -8.88
C LYS A 166 -15.53 -1.20 -7.42
N ILE A 167 -14.42 -0.76 -6.81
CA ILE A 167 -14.35 -0.48 -5.35
C ILE A 167 -14.06 0.99 -5.01
N LYS A 168 -13.62 1.84 -5.94
CA LYS A 168 -13.16 3.21 -5.66
C LYS A 168 -14.16 4.08 -4.87
N LYS A 169 -15.46 3.87 -5.08
CA LYS A 169 -16.54 4.58 -4.38
C LYS A 169 -16.95 3.94 -3.04
N LYS A 170 -16.32 2.80 -2.67
CA LYS A 170 -16.66 2.02 -1.48
C LYS A 170 -15.69 2.21 -0.33
N PHE A 171 -14.58 2.92 -0.53
CA PHE A 171 -13.65 3.25 0.53
C PHE A 171 -14.30 4.13 1.58
N VAL A 172 -14.16 3.74 2.85
CA VAL A 172 -14.77 4.45 3.99
C VAL A 172 -13.72 5.11 4.89
N VAL A 173 -12.46 4.66 4.80
CA VAL A 173 -11.36 5.13 5.62
C VAL A 173 -10.52 6.17 4.87
N THR A 174 -10.04 7.15 5.61
CA THR A 174 -9.19 8.24 5.11
C THR A 174 -7.85 8.35 5.84
N GLY A 175 -7.67 7.57 6.91
CA GLY A 175 -6.47 7.48 7.74
C GLY A 175 -5.65 6.22 7.49
N ASN A 176 -4.88 5.83 8.51
CA ASN A 176 -3.91 4.73 8.46
C ASN A 176 -4.54 3.34 8.27
N GLU A 177 -5.84 3.21 8.52
CA GLU A 177 -6.58 1.97 8.33
C GLU A 177 -7.02 1.75 6.86
N PHE A 178 -6.52 2.56 5.91
CA PHE A 178 -6.88 2.45 4.48
C PHE A 178 -6.45 1.10 3.87
N ASN A 179 -5.30 0.57 4.26
CA ASN A 179 -4.83 -0.71 3.75
C ASN A 179 -5.78 -1.87 4.10
N PRO A 180 -6.22 -2.07 5.36
CA PRO A 180 -7.26 -3.04 5.69
C PRO A 180 -8.63 -2.70 5.06
N ASP A 181 -9.05 -1.43 4.96
CA ASP A 181 -10.30 -1.07 4.27
C ASP A 181 -10.29 -1.55 2.82
N MET A 182 -9.22 -1.25 2.07
CA MET A 182 -9.06 -1.70 0.68
C MET A 182 -9.11 -3.22 0.58
N MET A 183 -8.42 -3.95 1.45
CA MET A 183 -8.43 -5.42 1.50
C MET A 183 -9.85 -5.96 1.72
N LEU A 184 -10.57 -5.40 2.69
CA LEU A 184 -11.95 -5.80 2.98
C LEU A 184 -12.90 -5.50 1.81
N GLN A 185 -12.74 -4.37 1.12
CA GLN A 185 -13.52 -4.08 -0.08
C GLN A 185 -13.24 -5.10 -1.20
N ILE A 186 -12.00 -5.54 -1.39
CA ILE A 186 -11.62 -6.55 -2.37
C ILE A 186 -12.29 -7.88 -2.04
N ILE A 187 -12.19 -8.36 -0.79
CA ILE A 187 -12.78 -9.62 -0.33
C ILE A 187 -14.30 -9.59 -0.47
N ARG A 188 -14.97 -8.54 0.04
CA ARG A 188 -16.43 -8.40 0.00
C ARG A 188 -17.02 -8.30 -1.40
N ASN A 189 -16.24 -7.77 -2.35
CA ASN A 189 -16.65 -7.70 -3.76
C ASN A 189 -16.21 -8.92 -4.58
N LYS A 190 -15.70 -9.98 -3.93
CA LYS A 190 -15.28 -11.23 -4.57
C LYS A 190 -14.32 -10.99 -5.75
N ILE A 191 -13.38 -10.07 -5.55
CA ILE A 191 -12.30 -9.80 -6.51
C ILE A 191 -11.21 -10.85 -6.31
N LYS A 192 -10.71 -11.44 -7.38
CA LYS A 192 -9.65 -12.45 -7.31
C LYS A 192 -8.35 -11.83 -6.82
N TYR A 193 -7.78 -12.35 -5.76
CA TYR A 193 -6.52 -11.88 -5.20
C TYR A 193 -5.59 -13.03 -4.80
N ILE A 194 -4.33 -12.69 -4.64
CA ILE A 194 -3.28 -13.52 -4.03
C ILE A 194 -2.40 -12.65 -3.14
N GLU A 195 -1.75 -13.25 -2.16
CA GLU A 195 -0.71 -12.60 -1.35
C GLU A 195 0.65 -13.21 -1.69
N ILE A 196 1.68 -12.36 -1.86
CA ILE A 196 3.04 -12.77 -2.21
C ILE A 196 4.07 -12.13 -1.27
N PRO A 197 5.20 -12.80 -0.98
CA PRO A 197 6.25 -12.23 -0.14
C PRO A 197 7.00 -11.10 -0.88
N VAL A 198 7.25 -10.01 -0.15
CA VAL A 198 8.04 -8.88 -0.63
C VAL A 198 9.28 -8.69 0.23
N ARG A 199 10.36 -8.15 -0.36
CA ARG A 199 11.52 -7.69 0.40
C ARG A 199 11.14 -6.48 1.23
N TYR A 200 11.41 -6.55 2.53
CA TYR A 200 11.19 -5.47 3.46
C TYR A 200 12.50 -5.03 4.07
N LEU A 201 12.91 -3.80 3.77
CA LEU A 201 14.23 -3.25 4.04
C LEU A 201 14.19 -2.24 5.18
N ARG A 202 15.36 -1.73 5.55
CA ARG A 202 15.49 -0.64 6.52
C ARG A 202 14.89 0.64 5.96
N ARG A 203 14.07 1.32 6.78
CA ARG A 203 13.47 2.62 6.47
C ARG A 203 14.49 3.74 6.43
N VAL A 204 14.35 4.65 5.48
CA VAL A 204 14.99 5.96 5.50
C VAL A 204 14.05 6.92 6.24
N GLY A 205 14.56 7.61 7.28
CA GLY A 205 13.75 8.51 8.10
C GLY A 205 12.98 7.81 9.23
N VAL A 206 12.03 8.53 9.83
CA VAL A 206 11.28 8.12 11.03
C VAL A 206 9.83 7.80 10.66
N SER A 207 9.33 6.64 11.10
CA SER A 207 7.94 6.26 10.92
C SER A 207 6.99 7.12 11.77
N SER A 208 5.87 7.53 11.20
CA SER A 208 4.81 8.22 11.94
C SER A 208 3.96 7.29 12.83
N VAL A 209 3.98 5.97 12.58
CA VAL A 209 3.14 4.98 13.27
C VAL A 209 3.96 3.87 13.93
N THR A 210 4.89 3.26 13.20
CA THR A 210 5.67 2.10 13.66
C THR A 210 6.90 2.53 14.45
N GLY A 211 7.29 1.73 15.47
CA GLY A 211 8.43 2.02 16.35
C GLY A 211 8.03 2.59 17.71
N ASP A 212 6.76 3.00 17.90
CA ASP A 212 6.19 3.41 19.18
C ASP A 212 4.92 2.61 19.49
N MET A 213 4.95 1.82 20.56
CA MET A 213 3.82 0.98 21.00
C MET A 213 2.57 1.80 21.30
N LYS A 214 2.73 3.03 21.87
CA LYS A 214 1.61 3.93 22.18
C LYS A 214 0.85 4.38 20.92
N ARG A 215 1.52 4.42 19.76
CA ARG A 215 0.91 4.75 18.47
C ARG A 215 0.41 3.52 17.74
N THR A 216 1.12 2.41 17.84
CA THR A 216 0.82 1.17 17.10
C THR A 216 -0.44 0.46 17.63
N ILE A 217 -0.59 0.34 18.96
CA ILE A 217 -1.74 -0.36 19.58
C ILE A 217 -3.09 0.27 19.21
N PRO A 218 -3.29 1.60 19.33
CA PRO A 218 -4.54 2.24 18.91
C PRO A 218 -4.88 2.02 17.43
N VAL A 219 -3.87 2.02 16.55
CA VAL A 219 -4.08 1.73 15.11
C VAL A 219 -4.57 0.28 14.93
N GLY A 220 -3.93 -0.68 15.60
CA GLY A 220 -4.36 -2.09 15.56
C GLY A 220 -5.81 -2.28 16.05
N LEU A 221 -6.19 -1.63 17.15
CA LEU A 221 -7.56 -1.70 17.67
C LEU A 221 -8.58 -1.09 16.68
N ARG A 222 -8.25 0.04 16.04
CA ARG A 222 -9.11 0.63 15.00
C ARG A 222 -9.24 -0.30 13.79
N MET A 223 -8.17 -1.01 13.40
CA MET A 223 -8.23 -2.02 12.33
C MET A 223 -9.20 -3.16 12.69
N ILE A 224 -9.12 -3.69 13.92
CA ILE A 224 -10.04 -4.73 14.39
C ILE A 224 -11.49 -4.24 14.39
N LEU A 225 -11.75 -3.04 14.91
CA LEU A 225 -13.08 -2.43 14.89
C LEU A 225 -13.60 -2.22 13.46
N LEU A 226 -12.74 -1.81 12.54
CA LEU A 226 -13.07 -1.66 11.12
C LEU A 226 -13.48 -3.00 10.50
N ILE A 227 -12.73 -4.07 10.78
CA ILE A 227 -13.01 -5.44 10.29
C ILE A 227 -14.38 -5.89 10.77
N ILE A 228 -14.68 -5.71 12.06
CA ILE A 228 -15.99 -6.07 12.66
C ILE A 228 -17.11 -5.26 12.00
N LYS A 229 -16.94 -3.94 11.84
CA LYS A 229 -17.93 -3.08 11.18
C LYS A 229 -18.21 -3.53 9.74
N HIS A 230 -17.18 -3.90 8.99
CA HIS A 230 -17.34 -4.46 7.64
C HIS A 230 -18.11 -5.77 7.65
N ARG A 231 -17.86 -6.64 8.62
CA ARG A 231 -18.56 -7.93 8.74
C ARG A 231 -20.04 -7.75 9.06
N LEU A 232 -20.37 -6.83 9.97
CA LEU A 232 -21.73 -6.54 10.41
C LEU A 232 -22.51 -5.60 9.47
N ASN A 233 -21.90 -5.11 8.38
CA ASN A 233 -22.49 -4.13 7.46
C ASN A 233 -22.92 -2.80 8.13
N ILE A 234 -22.28 -2.42 9.25
CA ILE A 234 -22.63 -1.20 10.04
C ILE A 234 -21.88 0.04 9.49
N ILE A 235 -21.14 -0.09 8.42
CA ILE A 235 -20.36 1.03 7.86
C ILE A 235 -21.31 1.98 7.16
N LYS A 236 -21.54 3.15 7.77
CA LYS A 236 -22.19 4.27 7.11
C LYS A 236 -21.22 4.87 6.09
N LYS A 237 -21.71 5.13 4.89
CA LYS A 237 -21.00 5.91 3.86
C LYS A 237 -20.84 7.35 4.30
#